data_d000c9a3c8d2a798b7fd96ce30266adf
#
_entry.id   d000c9a3c8d2a798b7fd96ce30266adf
#
_cell.length_a   1.000
_cell.length_b   1.000
_cell.length_c   1.000
_cell.angle_alpha   90.00
_cell.angle_beta   90.00
_cell.angle_gamma   90.00
#
_symmetry.space_group_name_H-M   'P 1'
#
loop_
_entity.id
_entity.type
_entity.pdbx_description
1 polymer ?
#
loop_
_entity_poly.entity_id
_entity_poly.type
_entity_poly.pdbx_seq_one_letter_code
_entity_poly.pdbx_strand_id
1 'polypeptide(L)'
;MQLLGAIFDMDGVLLDSNYIWRDLGARFLHRYGSEPEENLRRLLQPLTMEDTAIYFRDHYQIPRTAEEIAQEMTDMIREEYTQNAPAKEGVDKVLSLLKMSGVTMYVATATDRELAEAALRRTDLARYFKGIMTCAEAGASKVSPLIYEKCLTRLRCDKQHCMVFEDSLRAIRTASSAGFRVTAVYDEDSADAQEEIRTMSEYYIRSYADWFAHSEDFQ
;
A
#
# COMPACT_ATOMS: atom_id res chain seq x y z
N MET A 1 -21.68 11.92 10.65
CA MET A 1 -22.20 11.54 9.30
C MET A 1 -21.86 10.07 9.10
N GLN A 2 -22.87 9.26 8.78
CA GLN A 2 -22.73 7.79 8.73
C GLN A 2 -21.77 7.35 7.63
N LEU A 3 -20.81 6.51 7.97
CA LEU A 3 -19.90 5.87 7.02
C LEU A 3 -20.60 4.65 6.37
N LEU A 4 -20.65 4.60 5.04
CA LEU A 4 -21.27 3.52 4.29
C LEU A 4 -20.25 2.70 3.49
N GLY A 5 -19.14 3.32 3.10
CA GLY A 5 -18.06 2.69 2.34
C GLY A 5 -16.70 3.04 2.87
N ALA A 6 -15.74 2.13 2.69
CA ALA A 6 -14.34 2.40 2.96
C ALA A 6 -13.44 1.77 1.89
N ILE A 7 -12.44 2.52 1.48
CA ILE A 7 -11.44 2.11 0.50
C ILE A 7 -10.08 2.09 1.21
N PHE A 8 -9.42 0.95 1.21
CA PHE A 8 -8.13 0.78 1.88
C PHE A 8 -7.03 0.59 0.86
N ASP A 9 -5.94 1.33 1.00
CA ASP A 9 -4.70 0.85 0.43
C ASP A 9 -4.27 -0.44 1.12
N MET A 10 -3.33 -1.16 0.51
CA MET A 10 -2.83 -2.41 1.05
C MET A 10 -1.48 -2.21 1.75
N ASP A 11 -0.48 -1.75 1.01
CA ASP A 11 0.89 -1.63 1.50
C ASP A 11 1.03 -0.41 2.42
N GLY A 12 1.58 -0.59 3.62
CA GLY A 12 1.65 0.48 4.62
C GLY A 12 0.33 0.79 5.33
N VAL A 13 -0.80 0.22 4.87
CA VAL A 13 -2.15 0.43 5.45
C VAL A 13 -2.71 -0.85 6.03
N LEU A 14 -2.97 -1.87 5.24
CA LEU A 14 -3.45 -3.18 5.72
C LEU A 14 -2.30 -4.09 6.14
N LEU A 15 -1.20 -4.01 5.42
CA LEU A 15 0.01 -4.80 5.63
C LEU A 15 1.17 -3.89 6.01
N ASP A 16 2.03 -4.39 6.88
CA ASP A 16 3.34 -3.80 7.14
C ASP A 16 4.32 -4.36 6.10
N SER A 17 4.28 -3.80 4.88
CA SER A 17 4.92 -4.36 3.68
C SER A 17 5.74 -3.37 2.86
N ASN A 18 5.77 -2.07 3.20
CA ASN A 18 6.55 -1.08 2.45
C ASN A 18 8.05 -1.39 2.43
N TYR A 19 8.57 -2.11 3.47
CA TYR A 19 9.96 -2.57 3.49
C TYR A 19 10.32 -3.47 2.29
N ILE A 20 9.35 -4.19 1.71
CA ILE A 20 9.59 -5.08 0.56
C ILE A 20 10.23 -4.28 -0.57
N TRP A 21 9.62 -3.13 -0.89
CA TRP A 21 10.08 -2.26 -1.96
C TRP A 21 11.27 -1.40 -1.56
N ARG A 22 11.25 -0.90 -0.32
CA ARG A 22 12.32 -0.06 0.24
C ARG A 22 13.66 -0.77 0.25
N ASP A 23 13.67 -2.03 0.68
CA ASP A 23 14.89 -2.76 0.99
C ASP A 23 15.25 -3.80 -0.10
N LEU A 24 14.40 -3.95 -1.14
CA LEU A 24 14.57 -4.96 -2.19
C LEU A 24 15.98 -4.97 -2.81
N GLY A 25 16.45 -3.80 -3.24
CA GLY A 25 17.75 -3.67 -3.89
C GLY A 25 18.91 -4.06 -2.98
N ALA A 26 18.89 -3.58 -1.73
CA ALA A 26 19.91 -3.91 -0.74
C ALA A 26 19.91 -5.41 -0.40
N ARG A 27 18.72 -5.98 -0.17
CA ARG A 27 18.56 -7.41 0.10
C ARG A 27 19.03 -8.29 -1.05
N PHE A 28 18.76 -7.87 -2.29
CA PHE A 28 19.26 -8.56 -3.47
C PHE A 28 20.80 -8.53 -3.52
N LEU A 29 21.43 -7.35 -3.37
CA LEU A 29 22.89 -7.21 -3.39
C LEU A 29 23.57 -8.04 -2.29
N HIS A 30 23.03 -8.06 -1.08
CA HIS A 30 23.54 -8.87 0.01
C HIS A 30 23.56 -10.38 -0.31
N ARG A 31 22.59 -10.91 -1.10
CA ARG A 31 22.61 -12.31 -1.55
C ARG A 31 23.85 -12.63 -2.40
N TYR A 32 24.40 -11.63 -3.09
CA TYR A 32 25.60 -11.75 -3.89
C TYR A 32 26.88 -11.27 -3.17
N GLY A 33 26.79 -10.99 -1.87
CA GLY A 33 27.93 -10.54 -1.06
C GLY A 33 28.39 -9.12 -1.40
N SER A 34 27.54 -8.33 -2.03
CA SER A 34 27.82 -6.92 -2.39
C SER A 34 27.18 -5.98 -1.37
N GLU A 35 27.93 -4.96 -0.95
CA GLU A 35 27.42 -3.91 -0.08
C GLU A 35 26.69 -2.83 -0.89
N PRO A 36 25.46 -2.45 -0.52
CA PRO A 36 24.73 -1.40 -1.20
C PRO A 36 25.35 -0.02 -0.92
N GLU A 37 25.31 0.88 -1.90
CA GLU A 37 25.65 2.29 -1.70
C GLU A 37 24.65 2.97 -0.75
N GLU A 38 25.12 3.96 0.03
CA GLU A 38 24.27 4.73 0.97
C GLU A 38 23.04 5.36 0.30
N ASN A 39 23.16 5.73 -0.97
CA ASN A 39 22.10 6.38 -1.73
C ASN A 39 21.37 5.42 -2.69
N LEU A 40 21.56 4.10 -2.56
CA LEU A 40 21.00 3.09 -3.47
C LEU A 40 19.50 3.29 -3.70
N ARG A 41 18.70 3.45 -2.63
CA ARG A 41 17.26 3.68 -2.74
C ARG A 41 16.92 4.85 -3.66
N ARG A 42 17.63 5.96 -3.53
CA ARG A 42 17.40 7.17 -4.35
C ARG A 42 17.79 6.93 -5.81
N LEU A 43 18.83 6.15 -6.06
CA LEU A 43 19.27 5.80 -7.41
C LEU A 43 18.27 4.89 -8.11
N LEU A 44 17.68 3.92 -7.38
CA LEU A 44 16.75 2.97 -7.95
C LEU A 44 15.34 3.54 -8.14
N GLN A 45 14.95 4.55 -7.37
CA GLN A 45 13.59 5.10 -7.36
C GLN A 45 13.02 5.47 -8.75
N PRO A 46 13.78 6.05 -9.70
CA PRO A 46 13.29 6.37 -11.03
C PRO A 46 13.37 5.21 -12.03
N LEU A 47 14.00 4.09 -11.65
CA LEU A 47 14.29 2.96 -12.55
C LEU A 47 13.12 1.97 -12.60
N THR A 48 12.95 1.35 -13.76
CA THR A 48 12.11 0.14 -13.89
C THR A 48 12.82 -1.06 -13.27
N MET A 49 12.12 -2.20 -13.14
CA MET A 49 12.73 -3.44 -12.68
C MET A 49 13.85 -3.90 -13.63
N GLU A 50 13.63 -3.77 -14.93
CA GLU A 50 14.60 -4.10 -15.97
C GLU A 50 15.84 -3.19 -15.90
N ASP A 51 15.64 -1.87 -15.76
CA ASP A 51 16.74 -0.92 -15.63
C ASP A 51 17.55 -1.15 -14.34
N THR A 52 16.85 -1.48 -13.24
CA THR A 52 17.50 -1.87 -11.97
C THR A 52 18.34 -3.12 -12.15
N ALA A 53 17.84 -4.12 -12.86
CA ALA A 53 18.58 -5.35 -13.13
C ALA A 53 19.82 -5.10 -14.00
N ILE A 54 19.73 -4.26 -15.02
CA ILE A 54 20.85 -3.83 -15.84
C ILE A 54 21.89 -3.10 -14.97
N TYR A 55 21.42 -2.15 -14.12
CA TYR A 55 22.32 -1.42 -13.21
C TYR A 55 23.06 -2.38 -12.26
N PHE A 56 22.38 -3.35 -11.67
CA PHE A 56 23.02 -4.31 -10.76
C PHE A 56 24.03 -5.21 -11.48
N ARG A 57 23.69 -5.71 -12.68
CA ARG A 57 24.63 -6.48 -13.49
C ARG A 57 25.91 -5.72 -13.77
N ASP A 58 25.76 -4.47 -14.25
CA ASP A 58 26.88 -3.71 -14.80
C ASP A 58 27.70 -3.00 -13.71
N HIS A 59 27.03 -2.43 -12.70
CA HIS A 59 27.69 -1.67 -11.64
C HIS A 59 28.27 -2.58 -10.54
N TYR A 60 27.48 -3.56 -10.09
CA TYR A 60 27.94 -4.52 -9.06
C TYR A 60 28.53 -5.81 -9.66
N GLN A 61 28.58 -5.91 -10.98
CA GLN A 61 29.15 -7.07 -11.71
C GLN A 61 28.53 -8.40 -11.26
N ILE A 62 27.22 -8.41 -11.06
CA ILE A 62 26.48 -9.61 -10.69
C ILE A 62 26.58 -10.62 -11.85
N PRO A 63 27.02 -11.87 -11.60
CA PRO A 63 27.28 -12.87 -12.64
C PRO A 63 25.99 -13.55 -13.15
N ARG A 64 25.01 -12.74 -13.56
CA ARG A 64 23.70 -13.12 -14.07
C ARG A 64 23.30 -12.21 -15.22
N THR A 65 22.38 -12.67 -16.08
CA THR A 65 21.74 -11.77 -17.06
C THR A 65 20.79 -10.80 -16.39
N ALA A 66 20.47 -9.69 -17.04
CA ALA A 66 19.49 -8.74 -16.50
C ALA A 66 18.11 -9.39 -16.31
N GLU A 67 17.71 -10.28 -17.21
CA GLU A 67 16.45 -11.03 -17.10
C GLU A 67 16.44 -11.94 -15.87
N GLU A 68 17.53 -12.65 -15.59
CA GLU A 68 17.65 -13.50 -14.40
C GLU A 68 17.58 -12.67 -13.11
N ILE A 69 18.23 -11.51 -13.08
CA ILE A 69 18.21 -10.58 -11.96
C ILE A 69 16.79 -10.04 -11.72
N ALA A 70 16.13 -9.55 -12.76
CA ALA A 70 14.76 -9.05 -12.68
C ALA A 70 13.79 -10.14 -12.21
N GLN A 71 13.97 -11.36 -12.71
CA GLN A 71 13.14 -12.50 -12.27
C GLN A 71 13.39 -12.84 -10.80
N GLU A 72 14.65 -12.90 -10.36
CA GLU A 72 14.99 -13.18 -8.96
C GLU A 72 14.41 -12.11 -8.02
N MET A 73 14.52 -10.83 -8.37
CA MET A 73 13.93 -9.74 -7.59
C MET A 73 12.40 -9.85 -7.54
N THR A 74 11.76 -10.23 -8.64
CA THR A 74 10.31 -10.48 -8.70
C THR A 74 9.92 -11.65 -7.79
N ASP A 75 10.71 -12.72 -7.77
CA ASP A 75 10.47 -13.87 -6.90
C ASP A 75 10.66 -13.53 -5.42
N MET A 76 11.62 -12.65 -5.09
CA MET A 76 11.78 -12.11 -3.73
C MET A 76 10.54 -11.33 -3.28
N ILE A 77 9.98 -10.49 -4.15
CA ILE A 77 8.73 -9.76 -3.86
C ILE A 77 7.59 -10.75 -3.64
N ARG A 78 7.45 -11.73 -4.53
CA ARG A 78 6.42 -12.77 -4.43
C ARG A 78 6.51 -13.55 -3.12
N GLU A 79 7.71 -13.94 -2.71
CA GLU A 79 7.95 -14.64 -1.45
C GLU A 79 7.44 -13.83 -0.25
N GLU A 80 7.74 -12.53 -0.21
CA GLU A 80 7.30 -11.66 0.88
C GLU A 80 5.78 -11.61 0.98
N TYR A 81 5.07 -11.33 -0.11
CA TYR A 81 3.61 -11.27 -0.08
C TYR A 81 2.95 -12.61 0.22
N THR A 82 3.52 -13.71 -0.28
CA THR A 82 2.92 -15.03 -0.10
C THR A 82 3.25 -15.68 1.23
N GLN A 83 4.35 -15.28 1.89
CA GLN A 83 4.84 -15.98 3.07
C GLN A 83 5.06 -15.09 4.30
N ASN A 84 5.53 -13.84 4.13
CA ASN A 84 6.12 -13.08 5.23
C ASN A 84 5.34 -11.83 5.64
N ALA A 85 4.97 -10.93 4.70
CA ALA A 85 4.44 -9.60 5.00
C ALA A 85 3.26 -9.65 6.00
N PRO A 86 3.41 -9.14 7.25
CA PRO A 86 2.37 -9.24 8.26
C PRO A 86 1.24 -8.25 8.04
N ALA A 87 0.06 -8.54 8.57
CA ALA A 87 -0.97 -7.53 8.74
C ALA A 87 -0.53 -6.47 9.75
N LYS A 88 -0.87 -5.20 9.53
CA LYS A 88 -0.63 -4.15 10.55
C LYS A 88 -1.38 -4.49 11.83
N GLU A 89 -0.73 -4.24 12.96
CA GLU A 89 -1.26 -4.56 14.28
C GLU A 89 -2.61 -3.88 14.52
N GLY A 90 -3.61 -4.68 14.88
CA GLY A 90 -4.96 -4.20 15.21
C GLY A 90 -5.87 -3.91 14.01
N VAL A 91 -5.39 -4.04 12.77
CA VAL A 91 -6.18 -3.77 11.56
C VAL A 91 -7.43 -4.66 11.48
N ASP A 92 -7.31 -5.94 11.83
CA ASP A 92 -8.41 -6.90 11.82
C ASP A 92 -9.58 -6.49 12.73
N LYS A 93 -9.28 -5.91 13.89
CA LYS A 93 -10.28 -5.39 14.83
C LYS A 93 -11.07 -4.24 14.23
N VAL A 94 -10.38 -3.28 13.61
CA VAL A 94 -11.02 -2.13 12.95
C VAL A 94 -11.87 -2.58 11.77
N LEU A 95 -11.36 -3.48 10.92
CA LEU A 95 -12.11 -4.04 9.79
C LEU A 95 -13.35 -4.81 10.27
N SER A 96 -13.24 -5.56 11.36
CA SER A 96 -14.37 -6.27 11.97
C SER A 96 -15.45 -5.30 12.44
N LEU A 97 -15.09 -4.22 13.15
CA LEU A 97 -16.03 -3.20 13.62
C LEU A 97 -16.73 -2.49 12.47
N LEU A 98 -15.98 -2.07 11.44
CA LEU A 98 -16.56 -1.44 10.25
C LEU A 98 -17.56 -2.37 9.56
N LYS A 99 -17.22 -3.66 9.44
CA LYS A 99 -18.11 -4.67 8.86
C LYS A 99 -19.38 -4.86 9.72
N MET A 100 -19.26 -4.91 11.04
CA MET A 100 -20.39 -5.01 11.97
C MET A 100 -21.28 -3.76 11.92
N SER A 101 -20.71 -2.59 11.66
CA SER A 101 -21.44 -1.32 11.46
C SER A 101 -22.06 -1.20 10.06
N GLY A 102 -21.97 -2.24 9.22
CA GLY A 102 -22.57 -2.25 7.87
C GLY A 102 -21.75 -1.54 6.80
N VAL A 103 -20.50 -1.15 7.10
CA VAL A 103 -19.62 -0.50 6.13
C VAL A 103 -19.13 -1.52 5.11
N THR A 104 -19.35 -1.24 3.82
CA THR A 104 -18.81 -2.06 2.73
C THR A 104 -17.39 -1.60 2.38
N MET A 105 -16.45 -2.55 2.31
CA MET A 105 -15.03 -2.24 2.14
C MET A 105 -14.47 -2.77 0.82
N TYR A 106 -13.52 -2.02 0.25
CA TYR A 106 -12.82 -2.35 -0.98
C TYR A 106 -11.32 -2.06 -0.84
N VAL A 107 -10.46 -2.84 -1.49
CA VAL A 107 -9.02 -2.58 -1.52
C VAL A 107 -8.67 -1.86 -2.80
N ALA A 108 -7.81 -0.82 -2.71
CA ALA A 108 -7.24 -0.07 -3.83
C ALA A 108 -5.71 -0.11 -3.74
N THR A 109 -5.03 -0.90 -4.55
CA THR A 109 -3.60 -1.15 -4.42
C THR A 109 -2.82 -0.92 -5.72
N ALA A 110 -1.55 -0.57 -5.61
CA ALA A 110 -0.60 -0.57 -6.72
C ALA A 110 0.00 -1.97 -6.97
N THR A 111 -0.07 -2.85 -6.00
CA THR A 111 0.44 -4.23 -6.07
C THR A 111 -0.39 -5.09 -7.02
N ASP A 112 0.27 -5.99 -7.72
CA ASP A 112 -0.37 -6.91 -8.65
C ASP A 112 -1.44 -7.77 -7.95
N ARG A 113 -2.53 -8.05 -8.70
CA ARG A 113 -3.70 -8.75 -8.17
C ARG A 113 -3.36 -10.08 -7.50
N GLU A 114 -2.54 -10.91 -8.14
CA GLU A 114 -2.19 -12.22 -7.59
C GLU A 114 -1.49 -12.12 -6.24
N LEU A 115 -0.55 -11.17 -6.11
CA LEU A 115 0.17 -10.92 -4.86
C LEU A 115 -0.75 -10.34 -3.79
N ALA A 116 -1.58 -9.37 -4.16
CA ALA A 116 -2.54 -8.76 -3.25
C ALA A 116 -3.54 -9.79 -2.69
N GLU A 117 -4.10 -10.64 -3.57
CA GLU A 117 -5.00 -11.71 -3.15
C GLU A 117 -4.30 -12.77 -2.27
N ALA A 118 -3.07 -13.13 -2.59
CA ALA A 118 -2.30 -14.09 -1.80
C ALA A 118 -2.04 -13.56 -0.38
N ALA A 119 -1.57 -12.31 -0.28
CA ALA A 119 -1.28 -11.66 1.00
C ALA A 119 -2.54 -11.49 1.86
N LEU A 120 -3.64 -10.99 1.27
CA LEU A 120 -4.90 -10.80 2.00
C LEU A 120 -5.53 -12.14 2.43
N ARG A 121 -5.39 -13.21 1.65
CA ARG A 121 -5.83 -14.56 2.06
C ARG A 121 -4.97 -15.10 3.20
N ARG A 122 -3.65 -14.99 3.09
CA ARG A 122 -2.72 -15.47 4.12
C ARG A 122 -2.92 -14.78 5.46
N THR A 123 -3.19 -13.47 5.45
CA THR A 123 -3.44 -12.67 6.65
C THR A 123 -4.89 -12.73 7.15
N ASP A 124 -5.76 -13.51 6.46
CA ASP A 124 -7.21 -13.64 6.74
C ASP A 124 -8.00 -12.33 6.61
N LEU A 125 -7.41 -11.31 5.97
CA LEU A 125 -8.07 -10.01 5.75
C LEU A 125 -9.04 -10.02 4.56
N ALA A 126 -8.87 -10.94 3.60
CA ALA A 126 -9.71 -11.01 2.40
C ALA A 126 -11.21 -11.07 2.70
N ARG A 127 -11.61 -11.68 3.82
CA ARG A 127 -13.01 -11.84 4.27
C ARG A 127 -13.76 -10.54 4.56
N TYR A 128 -13.04 -9.44 4.73
CA TYR A 128 -13.62 -8.14 5.03
C TYR A 128 -14.01 -7.35 3.80
N PHE A 129 -13.39 -7.64 2.65
CA PHE A 129 -13.49 -6.83 1.45
C PHE A 129 -14.45 -7.43 0.42
N LYS A 130 -15.22 -6.55 -0.23
CA LYS A 130 -16.07 -6.91 -1.37
C LYS A 130 -15.24 -7.22 -2.63
N GLY A 131 -14.03 -6.66 -2.70
CA GLY A 131 -13.11 -6.91 -3.79
C GLY A 131 -11.85 -6.05 -3.70
N ILE A 132 -10.99 -6.23 -4.69
CA ILE A 132 -9.73 -5.52 -4.88
C ILE A 132 -9.82 -4.77 -6.20
N MET A 133 -9.24 -3.59 -6.29
CA MET A 133 -8.97 -2.83 -7.51
C MET A 133 -7.48 -2.54 -7.54
N THR A 134 -6.80 -3.00 -8.57
CA THR A 134 -5.39 -2.64 -8.77
C THR A 134 -5.25 -1.40 -9.65
N CYS A 135 -4.10 -0.72 -9.55
CA CYS A 135 -3.78 0.40 -10.44
C CYS A 135 -3.79 -0.03 -11.92
N ALA A 136 -3.32 -1.24 -12.23
CA ALA A 136 -3.34 -1.80 -13.58
C ALA A 136 -4.77 -1.93 -14.12
N GLU A 137 -5.70 -2.48 -13.32
CA GLU A 137 -7.12 -2.60 -13.70
C GLU A 137 -7.85 -1.27 -13.75
N ALA A 138 -7.43 -0.33 -12.91
CA ALA A 138 -7.94 1.03 -12.96
C ALA A 138 -7.48 1.78 -14.21
N GLY A 139 -6.35 1.37 -14.80
CA GLY A 139 -5.71 2.05 -15.93
C GLY A 139 -5.01 3.35 -15.54
N ALA A 140 -4.72 3.53 -14.26
CA ALA A 140 -4.01 4.70 -13.74
C ALA A 140 -3.36 4.40 -12.39
N SER A 141 -2.22 5.03 -12.12
CA SER A 141 -1.61 5.02 -10.78
C SER A 141 -2.37 5.95 -9.81
N LYS A 142 -2.05 5.89 -8.52
CA LYS A 142 -2.68 6.70 -7.46
C LYS A 142 -2.37 8.22 -7.52
N VAL A 143 -1.69 8.70 -8.55
CA VAL A 143 -1.62 10.14 -8.89
C VAL A 143 -2.91 10.63 -9.56
N SER A 144 -3.76 9.72 -10.01
CA SER A 144 -5.10 9.97 -10.52
C SER A 144 -6.14 9.43 -9.53
N PRO A 145 -7.26 10.14 -9.31
CA PRO A 145 -8.32 9.65 -8.42
C PRO A 145 -9.11 8.47 -8.99
N LEU A 146 -8.83 8.06 -10.21
CA LEU A 146 -9.60 7.08 -10.96
C LEU A 146 -9.77 5.74 -10.23
N ILE A 147 -8.74 5.27 -9.53
CA ILE A 147 -8.83 4.02 -8.76
C ILE A 147 -9.86 4.13 -7.62
N TYR A 148 -9.87 5.26 -6.90
CA TYR A 148 -10.84 5.49 -5.82
C TYR A 148 -12.25 5.66 -6.35
N GLU A 149 -12.43 6.35 -7.49
CA GLU A 149 -13.73 6.54 -8.15
C GLU A 149 -14.31 5.22 -8.64
N LYS A 150 -13.47 4.33 -9.20
CA LYS A 150 -13.86 2.97 -9.58
C LYS A 150 -14.27 2.14 -8.36
N CYS A 151 -13.50 2.22 -7.25
CA CYS A 151 -13.87 1.57 -6.00
C CYS A 151 -15.21 2.12 -5.47
N LEU A 152 -15.40 3.44 -5.46
CA LEU A 152 -16.64 4.09 -5.03
C LEU A 152 -17.87 3.58 -5.80
N THR A 153 -17.73 3.43 -7.12
CA THR A 153 -18.76 2.84 -7.98
C THR A 153 -19.11 1.40 -7.56
N ARG A 154 -18.11 0.61 -7.18
CA ARG A 154 -18.30 -0.76 -6.68
C ARG A 154 -18.94 -0.81 -5.29
N LEU A 155 -18.65 0.18 -4.45
CA LEU A 155 -19.21 0.33 -3.11
C LEU A 155 -20.68 0.83 -3.16
N ARG A 156 -21.08 1.54 -4.21
CA ARG A 156 -22.42 2.13 -4.39
C ARG A 156 -22.77 3.13 -3.29
N CYS A 157 -21.82 3.97 -2.89
CA CYS A 157 -22.03 5.07 -1.95
C CYS A 157 -21.44 6.38 -2.53
N ASP A 158 -21.74 7.49 -1.87
CA ASP A 158 -21.23 8.81 -2.23
C ASP A 158 -19.88 9.09 -1.56
N LYS A 159 -19.07 9.98 -2.12
CA LYS A 159 -17.77 10.37 -1.56
C LYS A 159 -17.86 10.82 -0.09
N GLN A 160 -18.91 11.54 0.27
CA GLN A 160 -19.13 12.03 1.64
C GLN A 160 -19.36 10.90 2.65
N HIS A 161 -19.86 9.73 2.20
CA HIS A 161 -20.12 8.55 3.01
C HIS A 161 -19.03 7.48 2.82
N CYS A 162 -17.92 7.84 2.15
CA CYS A 162 -16.80 6.94 1.87
C CYS A 162 -15.51 7.50 2.45
N MET A 163 -14.78 6.66 3.19
CA MET A 163 -13.45 6.99 3.74
C MET A 163 -12.36 6.25 2.97
N VAL A 164 -11.31 6.96 2.60
CA VAL A 164 -10.08 6.39 2.02
C VAL A 164 -9.04 6.28 3.13
N PHE A 165 -8.42 5.10 3.27
CA PHE A 165 -7.30 4.83 4.17
C PHE A 165 -6.03 4.72 3.36
N GLU A 166 -5.05 5.58 3.63
CA GLU A 166 -3.81 5.72 2.88
C GLU A 166 -2.64 6.10 3.78
N ASP A 167 -1.41 5.75 3.36
CA ASP A 167 -0.16 6.08 4.07
C ASP A 167 0.71 7.09 3.31
N SER A 168 0.62 7.10 1.97
CA SER A 168 1.51 7.91 1.15
C SER A 168 0.97 9.31 0.89
N LEU A 169 1.81 10.35 1.06
CA LEU A 169 1.43 11.74 0.81
C LEU A 169 0.82 11.94 -0.59
N ARG A 170 1.38 11.30 -1.60
CA ARG A 170 0.92 11.42 -2.98
C ARG A 170 -0.52 10.94 -3.15
N ALA A 171 -0.83 9.77 -2.62
CA ALA A 171 -2.15 9.17 -2.71
C ALA A 171 -3.16 9.91 -1.85
N ILE A 172 -2.78 10.33 -0.63
CA ILE A 172 -3.58 11.17 0.25
C ILE A 172 -3.95 12.48 -0.44
N ARG A 173 -2.97 13.18 -1.04
CA ARG A 173 -3.19 14.42 -1.79
C ARG A 173 -4.18 14.21 -2.94
N THR A 174 -4.04 13.11 -3.67
CA THR A 174 -4.94 12.76 -4.78
C THR A 174 -6.37 12.52 -4.30
N ALA A 175 -6.56 11.70 -3.26
CA ALA A 175 -7.88 11.37 -2.73
C ALA A 175 -8.56 12.62 -2.13
N SER A 176 -7.85 13.38 -1.29
CA SER A 176 -8.36 14.60 -0.66
C SER A 176 -8.73 15.66 -1.69
N SER A 177 -7.86 15.92 -2.70
CA SER A 177 -8.15 16.87 -3.78
C SER A 177 -9.34 16.46 -4.65
N ALA A 178 -9.62 15.15 -4.74
CA ALA A 178 -10.79 14.63 -5.43
C ALA A 178 -12.07 14.65 -4.57
N GLY A 179 -12.00 15.18 -3.34
CA GLY A 179 -13.14 15.33 -2.42
C GLY A 179 -13.50 14.08 -1.65
N PHE A 180 -12.61 13.11 -1.53
CA PHE A 180 -12.77 11.99 -0.60
C PHE A 180 -12.38 12.41 0.82
N ARG A 181 -13.05 11.83 1.80
CA ARG A 181 -12.62 11.85 3.20
C ARG A 181 -11.44 10.90 3.33
N VAL A 182 -10.39 11.32 4.03
CA VAL A 182 -9.16 10.54 4.15
C VAL A 182 -8.80 10.32 5.61
N THR A 183 -8.53 9.07 5.96
CA THR A 183 -7.81 8.68 7.16
C THR A 183 -6.38 8.32 6.76
N ALA A 184 -5.42 9.11 7.21
CA ALA A 184 -4.02 8.77 7.03
C ALA A 184 -3.57 7.75 8.08
N VAL A 185 -2.89 6.71 7.61
CA VAL A 185 -2.25 5.69 8.45
C VAL A 185 -0.75 5.96 8.44
N TYR A 186 -0.13 6.06 9.61
CA TYR A 186 1.31 6.27 9.69
C TYR A 186 2.08 5.09 9.07
N ASP A 187 3.04 5.44 8.24
CA ASP A 187 4.08 4.51 7.80
C ASP A 187 5.43 5.22 7.78
N GLU A 188 6.50 4.49 8.07
CA GLU A 188 7.86 5.01 8.14
C GLU A 188 8.35 5.55 6.79
N ASP A 189 7.88 4.98 5.68
CA ASP A 189 8.25 5.41 4.33
C ASP A 189 7.77 6.83 4.00
N SER A 190 6.80 7.34 4.75
CA SER A 190 6.28 8.71 4.65
C SER A 190 6.67 9.59 5.86
N ALA A 191 7.69 9.19 6.67
CA ALA A 191 8.06 9.89 7.91
C ALA A 191 8.36 11.37 7.70
N ASP A 192 9.05 11.73 6.62
CA ASP A 192 9.43 13.11 6.28
C ASP A 192 8.24 13.98 5.87
N ALA A 193 7.11 13.40 5.52
CA ALA A 193 5.92 14.10 5.02
C ALA A 193 4.77 14.18 6.05
N GLN A 194 4.98 13.76 7.29
CA GLN A 194 3.91 13.58 8.28
C GLN A 194 3.16 14.85 8.63
N GLU A 195 3.80 16.02 8.64
CA GLU A 195 3.15 17.29 8.90
C GLU A 195 2.12 17.62 7.80
N GLU A 196 2.53 17.48 6.54
CA GLU A 196 1.65 17.71 5.40
C GLU A 196 0.51 16.67 5.35
N ILE A 197 0.81 15.40 5.57
CA ILE A 197 -0.18 14.32 5.64
C ILE A 197 -1.28 14.63 6.65
N ARG A 198 -0.92 15.09 7.85
CA ARG A 198 -1.89 15.47 8.89
C ARG A 198 -2.80 16.62 8.47
N THR A 199 -2.28 17.61 7.74
CA THR A 199 -3.09 18.76 7.28
C THR A 199 -4.04 18.40 6.16
N MET A 200 -3.75 17.35 5.41
CA MET A 200 -4.55 16.91 4.25
C MET A 200 -5.56 15.80 4.58
N SER A 201 -5.49 15.24 5.78
CA SER A 201 -6.33 14.14 6.22
C SER A 201 -7.39 14.62 7.19
N GLU A 202 -8.59 14.02 7.14
CA GLU A 202 -9.63 14.26 8.13
C GLU A 202 -9.27 13.60 9.47
N TYR A 203 -8.70 12.39 9.39
CA TYR A 203 -8.18 11.65 10.55
C TYR A 203 -6.75 11.19 10.27
N TYR A 204 -5.98 11.10 11.35
CA TYR A 204 -4.63 10.57 11.32
C TYR A 204 -4.44 9.58 12.46
N ILE A 205 -4.03 8.37 12.13
CA ILE A 205 -3.74 7.32 13.10
C ILE A 205 -2.28 6.86 12.99
N ARG A 206 -1.61 6.71 14.10
CA ARG A 206 -0.26 6.11 14.14
C ARG A 206 -0.34 4.59 14.19
N SER A 207 -1.39 4.08 14.79
CA SER A 207 -1.71 2.66 14.88
C SER A 207 -3.22 2.47 14.80
N TYR A 208 -3.67 1.28 14.49
CA TYR A 208 -5.10 0.97 14.53
C TYR A 208 -5.68 0.99 15.96
N ALA A 209 -4.84 0.98 17.00
CA ALA A 209 -5.30 1.21 18.38
C ALA A 209 -5.83 2.64 18.57
N ASP A 210 -5.27 3.62 17.86
CA ASP A 210 -5.72 5.02 17.92
C ASP A 210 -7.12 5.19 17.31
N TRP A 211 -7.51 4.33 16.39
CA TRP A 211 -8.86 4.34 15.80
C TRP A 211 -9.96 4.28 16.86
N PHE A 212 -9.77 3.50 17.90
CA PHE A 212 -10.76 3.34 18.96
C PHE A 212 -10.97 4.61 19.78
N ALA A 213 -9.97 5.48 19.86
CA ALA A 213 -10.10 6.78 20.53
C ALA A 213 -10.99 7.76 19.75
N HIS A 214 -11.17 7.52 18.43
CA HIS A 214 -11.97 8.35 17.53
C HIS A 214 -13.23 7.63 17.01
N SER A 215 -13.51 6.42 17.49
CA SER A 215 -14.59 5.57 16.93
C SER A 215 -15.99 6.17 17.09
N GLU A 216 -16.20 7.09 18.02
CA GLU A 216 -17.47 7.82 18.19
C GLU A 216 -17.77 8.78 17.05
N ASP A 217 -16.73 9.26 16.32
CA ASP A 217 -16.87 10.18 15.20
C ASP A 217 -17.35 9.51 13.90
N PHE A 218 -17.40 8.17 13.88
CA PHE A 218 -17.79 7.35 12.72
C PHE A 218 -19.22 6.77 12.81
N GLN A 219 -19.96 7.09 13.89
CA GLN A 219 -21.34 6.62 14.10
C GLN A 219 -22.39 7.55 13.45
#